data_2156308af85f2d126e931e2e340f4d52
#
_entry.id   2156308af85f2d126e931e2e340f4d52
#
_cell.length_a   1.000
_cell.length_b   1.000
_cell.length_c   1.000
_cell.angle_alpha   90.00
_cell.angle_beta   90.00
_cell.angle_gamma   90.00
#
_symmetry.space_group_name_H-M   'P 1'
#
loop_
_entity.id
_entity.type
_entity.pdbx_description
1 polymer ?
#
loop_
_entity_poly.entity_id
_entity_poly.type
_entity_poly.pdbx_seq_one_letter_code
_entity_poly.pdbx_strand_id
1 'polypeptide(L)'
;MKHNEIELEDWKDFASRFPLYEQLRNKTIGITGATGLLGSCMVHCLEELDRQHGLNLTIVCFVRNEEKAQQVLGHPQDNAHSGEVLGKNIIILKHDFSKTEEMPQEVHIDYLVHFASPTASQYFVSKPVETMMTDFDGTAQLLRFALRQNTASIVNVSSLEVYGSIYDDSHPLSEEEQGYIHLSDTRSSYPVAKRAAECLCHAYAREYGVHVKTARLAQTFGAGVMADDNRVFAQFARNIIAGEDIVLHTTGELSRCYCYTIDAIEAILFILLKGEDGEAYNVANESTYISIINMAKFLCNTFNPDIQPVIQLKEGMGYSPMTRLRLSCSKVHQLGWTPRYDMKTMFQRLITSLKAAAASH
;
A
#
# COMPACT_ATOMS: atom_id res chain seq x y z
N MET A 1 -7.35 9.98 15.85
CA MET A 1 -5.90 9.87 16.17
C MET A 1 -5.25 11.16 15.70
N LYS A 2 -4.39 11.83 16.49
CA LYS A 2 -3.69 13.01 15.96
C LYS A 2 -2.59 12.54 15.02
N HIS A 3 -2.57 13.06 13.79
CA HIS A 3 -1.49 12.81 12.86
C HIS A 3 -0.22 13.51 13.34
N ASN A 4 0.93 12.89 13.14
CA ASN A 4 2.20 13.49 13.52
C ASN A 4 2.72 14.45 12.44
N GLU A 5 3.69 15.29 12.79
CA GLU A 5 4.25 16.32 11.89
C GLU A 5 4.79 15.73 10.59
N ILE A 6 5.36 14.52 10.62
CA ILE A 6 5.94 13.87 9.44
C ILE A 6 4.85 13.48 8.43
N GLU A 7 3.69 12.98 8.91
CA GLU A 7 2.55 12.70 8.04
C GLU A 7 2.04 13.97 7.37
N LEU A 8 1.88 15.05 8.14
CA LEU A 8 1.42 16.34 7.61
C LEU A 8 2.40 16.95 6.59
N GLU A 9 3.71 16.83 6.83
CA GLU A 9 4.72 17.24 5.87
C GLU A 9 4.64 16.42 4.58
N ASP A 10 4.49 15.09 4.69
CA ASP A 10 4.37 14.18 3.56
C ASP A 10 3.19 14.54 2.66
N TRP A 11 2.01 14.79 3.23
CA TRP A 11 0.82 15.14 2.45
C TRP A 11 0.95 16.51 1.80
N LYS A 12 1.53 17.50 2.51
CA LYS A 12 1.78 18.85 1.98
C LYS A 12 2.78 18.82 0.82
N ASP A 13 3.89 18.07 0.98
CA ASP A 13 4.88 17.90 -0.07
C ASP A 13 4.26 17.22 -1.30
N PHE A 14 3.52 16.12 -1.10
CA PHE A 14 2.79 15.47 -2.18
C PHE A 14 1.87 16.44 -2.93
N ALA A 15 1.00 17.16 -2.22
CA ALA A 15 0.02 18.06 -2.82
C ALA A 15 0.66 19.21 -3.60
N SER A 16 1.80 19.74 -3.10
CA SER A 16 2.51 20.84 -3.76
C SER A 16 3.16 20.47 -5.09
N ARG A 17 3.45 19.17 -5.31
CA ARG A 17 4.26 18.70 -6.44
C ARG A 17 3.55 17.75 -7.40
N PHE A 18 2.39 17.19 -7.04
CA PHE A 18 1.69 16.22 -7.89
C PHE A 18 1.22 16.89 -9.20
N PRO A 19 1.77 16.50 -10.37
CA PRO A 19 1.62 17.30 -11.59
C PRO A 19 0.28 17.09 -12.30
N LEU A 20 -0.48 16.04 -11.94
CA LEU A 20 -1.70 15.65 -12.65
C LEU A 20 -2.98 16.07 -11.92
N TYR A 21 -2.89 16.96 -10.94
CA TYR A 21 -4.01 17.33 -10.07
C TYR A 21 -5.23 17.89 -10.83
N GLU A 22 -5.05 18.59 -11.95
CA GLU A 22 -6.16 19.12 -12.74
C GLU A 22 -7.07 18.04 -13.32
N GLN A 23 -6.56 16.82 -13.57
CA GLN A 23 -7.39 15.71 -14.04
C GLN A 23 -8.35 15.16 -12.98
N LEU A 24 -8.13 15.55 -11.73
CA LEU A 24 -8.98 15.18 -10.59
C LEU A 24 -10.07 16.23 -10.30
N ARG A 25 -10.08 17.37 -10.97
CA ARG A 25 -11.04 18.46 -10.72
C ARG A 25 -12.49 18.03 -10.94
N ASN A 26 -13.34 18.30 -9.94
CA ASN A 26 -14.77 17.91 -9.87
C ASN A 26 -14.99 16.40 -9.98
N LYS A 27 -14.03 15.57 -9.51
CA LYS A 27 -14.12 14.12 -9.57
C LYS A 27 -14.52 13.53 -8.23
N THR A 28 -15.22 12.39 -8.30
CA THR A 28 -15.50 11.55 -7.15
C THR A 28 -14.56 10.35 -7.17
N ILE A 29 -13.76 10.20 -6.10
CA ILE A 29 -12.75 9.14 -5.98
C ILE A 29 -13.17 8.17 -4.89
N GLY A 30 -13.44 6.92 -5.27
CA GLY A 30 -13.73 5.83 -4.35
C GLY A 30 -12.44 5.17 -3.85
N ILE A 31 -12.35 4.94 -2.55
CA ILE A 31 -11.19 4.28 -1.92
C ILE A 31 -11.71 3.14 -1.05
N THR A 32 -11.33 1.91 -1.36
CA THR A 32 -11.60 0.76 -0.49
C THR A 32 -10.41 0.52 0.42
N GLY A 33 -10.64 -0.04 1.60
CA GLY A 33 -9.55 -0.21 2.57
C GLY A 33 -9.01 1.13 3.10
N ALA A 34 -9.81 2.18 3.10
CA ALA A 34 -9.46 3.55 3.48
C ALA A 34 -8.94 3.70 4.92
N THR A 35 -9.12 2.70 5.79
CA THR A 35 -8.59 2.69 7.17
C THR A 35 -7.25 1.96 7.32
N GLY A 36 -6.66 1.45 6.23
CA GLY A 36 -5.32 0.88 6.20
C GLY A 36 -4.24 1.96 5.97
N LEU A 37 -2.97 1.61 6.13
CA LEU A 37 -1.84 2.54 5.96
C LEU A 37 -1.89 3.31 4.63
N LEU A 38 -1.98 2.62 3.50
CA LEU A 38 -2.00 3.24 2.18
C LEU A 38 -3.33 3.94 1.88
N GLY A 39 -4.45 3.31 2.27
CA GLY A 39 -5.78 3.89 2.04
C GLY A 39 -5.98 5.21 2.79
N SER A 40 -5.62 5.28 4.08
CA SER A 40 -5.72 6.52 4.84
C SER A 40 -4.75 7.59 4.35
N CYS A 41 -3.52 7.18 4.00
CA CYS A 41 -2.55 8.09 3.40
C CYS A 41 -3.08 8.70 2.08
N MET A 42 -3.71 7.90 1.21
CA MET A 42 -4.31 8.41 -0.04
C MET A 42 -5.45 9.39 0.25
N VAL A 43 -6.33 9.09 1.22
CA VAL A 43 -7.40 10.01 1.61
C VAL A 43 -6.82 11.36 1.98
N HIS A 44 -5.85 11.40 2.90
CA HIS A 44 -5.25 12.66 3.35
C HIS A 44 -4.43 13.38 2.28
N CYS A 45 -3.75 12.64 1.40
CA CYS A 45 -3.08 13.22 0.23
C CYS A 45 -4.08 13.92 -0.70
N LEU A 46 -5.23 13.31 -0.96
CA LEU A 46 -6.28 13.89 -1.80
C LEU A 46 -6.98 15.08 -1.13
N GLU A 47 -7.22 15.03 0.19
CA GLU A 47 -7.74 16.18 0.95
C GLU A 47 -6.79 17.38 0.88
N GLU A 48 -5.51 17.14 1.11
CA GLU A 48 -4.50 18.21 1.05
C GLU A 48 -4.35 18.75 -0.36
N LEU A 49 -4.44 17.90 -1.38
CA LEU A 49 -4.44 18.30 -2.79
C LEU A 49 -5.66 19.18 -3.12
N ASP A 50 -6.85 18.75 -2.68
CA ASP A 50 -8.08 19.55 -2.83
C ASP A 50 -7.97 20.92 -2.13
N ARG A 51 -7.44 20.92 -0.90
CA ARG A 51 -7.22 22.14 -0.13
C ARG A 51 -6.27 23.13 -0.81
N GLN A 52 -5.17 22.64 -1.39
CA GLN A 52 -4.15 23.51 -2.03
C GLN A 52 -4.60 24.04 -3.39
N HIS A 53 -5.34 23.24 -4.16
CA HIS A 53 -5.65 23.54 -5.56
C HIS A 53 -7.14 23.84 -5.83
N GLY A 54 -8.01 23.72 -4.82
CA GLY A 54 -9.44 23.98 -4.96
C GLY A 54 -10.10 23.12 -6.03
N LEU A 55 -9.87 21.79 -5.97
CA LEU A 55 -10.28 20.85 -7.01
C LEU A 55 -11.75 20.47 -6.93
N ASN A 56 -12.43 20.73 -5.80
CA ASN A 56 -13.79 20.28 -5.54
C ASN A 56 -13.93 18.75 -5.66
N LEU A 57 -13.00 18.02 -5.00
CA LEU A 57 -13.01 16.56 -4.93
C LEU A 57 -14.12 16.06 -4.01
N THR A 58 -14.71 14.92 -4.35
CA THR A 58 -15.47 14.08 -3.41
C THR A 58 -14.70 12.78 -3.18
N ILE A 59 -14.42 12.43 -1.93
CA ILE A 59 -13.71 11.23 -1.55
C ILE A 59 -14.68 10.26 -0.89
N VAL A 60 -14.90 9.09 -1.49
CA VAL A 60 -15.81 8.06 -0.98
C VAL A 60 -15.00 6.92 -0.39
N CYS A 61 -15.08 6.74 0.93
CA CYS A 61 -14.35 5.73 1.67
C CYS A 61 -15.24 4.51 1.94
N PHE A 62 -14.97 3.38 1.27
CA PHE A 62 -15.64 2.11 1.56
C PHE A 62 -14.94 1.42 2.72
N VAL A 63 -15.63 1.23 3.85
CA VAL A 63 -15.06 0.75 5.12
C VAL A 63 -15.92 -0.32 5.77
N ARG A 64 -15.30 -1.28 6.46
CA ARG A 64 -16.01 -2.30 7.24
C ARG A 64 -16.52 -1.78 8.58
N ASN A 65 -15.77 -0.86 9.18
CA ASN A 65 -16.03 -0.30 10.51
C ASN A 65 -15.98 1.23 10.43
N GLU A 66 -17.14 1.85 10.57
CA GLU A 66 -17.32 3.31 10.50
C GLU A 66 -16.68 4.02 11.71
N GLU A 67 -16.73 3.43 12.92
CA GLU A 67 -16.09 4.01 14.10
C GLU A 67 -14.56 4.08 13.92
N LYS A 68 -13.95 2.99 13.41
CA LYS A 68 -12.53 2.99 13.07
C LYS A 68 -12.22 4.03 11.98
N ALA A 69 -13.08 4.17 10.97
CA ALA A 69 -12.89 5.17 9.93
C ALA A 69 -12.90 6.59 10.50
N GLN A 70 -13.84 6.89 11.40
CA GLN A 70 -13.87 8.17 12.10
C GLN A 70 -12.60 8.43 12.92
N GLN A 71 -12.04 7.40 13.59
CA GLN A 71 -10.80 7.52 14.36
C GLN A 71 -9.57 7.73 13.48
N VAL A 72 -9.49 7.06 12.32
CA VAL A 72 -8.32 7.07 11.44
C VAL A 72 -8.33 8.28 10.51
N LEU A 73 -9.50 8.59 9.92
CA LEU A 73 -9.64 9.68 8.94
C LEU A 73 -9.99 11.03 9.59
N GLY A 74 -10.24 11.04 10.91
CA GLY A 74 -10.74 12.20 11.63
C GLY A 74 -12.23 12.43 11.45
N HIS A 75 -12.85 13.19 12.37
CA HIS A 75 -14.25 13.58 12.28
C HIS A 75 -14.32 15.02 11.72
N PRO A 76 -15.23 15.34 10.79
CA PRO A 76 -15.46 16.74 10.36
C PRO A 76 -15.76 17.69 11.54
N GLN A 77 -16.22 17.16 12.68
CA GLN A 77 -16.55 17.93 13.88
C GLN A 77 -15.38 18.12 14.86
N ASP A 78 -14.35 17.25 14.83
CA ASP A 78 -13.23 17.32 15.79
C ASP A 78 -12.24 18.46 15.46
N ASN A 79 -12.31 19.01 14.27
CA ASN A 79 -11.44 20.08 13.80
C ASN A 79 -11.94 21.50 14.12
N ALA A 80 -13.12 21.64 14.73
CA ALA A 80 -13.66 22.94 15.12
C ALA A 80 -12.78 23.68 16.15
N HIS A 81 -11.86 22.97 16.81
CA HIS A 81 -10.96 23.54 17.84
C HIS A 81 -9.57 23.89 17.33
N SER A 82 -9.15 23.41 16.14
CA SER A 82 -7.81 23.68 15.58
C SER A 82 -7.81 24.65 14.40
N GLY A 83 -9.00 25.09 13.92
CA GLY A 83 -9.10 25.96 12.75
C GLY A 83 -8.74 25.29 11.41
N GLU A 84 -8.33 24.02 11.43
CA GLU A 84 -8.06 23.21 10.22
C GLU A 84 -9.29 22.35 9.93
N VAL A 85 -10.05 22.68 8.91
CA VAL A 85 -11.21 21.92 8.44
C VAL A 85 -10.69 20.74 7.62
N LEU A 86 -10.74 19.51 8.15
CA LEU A 86 -10.68 18.30 7.33
C LEU A 86 -11.85 18.32 6.35
N GLY A 87 -11.57 17.98 5.09
CA GLY A 87 -12.39 18.22 3.92
C GLY A 87 -13.89 18.00 4.09
N LYS A 88 -14.66 18.98 3.66
CA LYS A 88 -16.14 18.96 3.61
C LYS A 88 -16.71 17.83 2.74
N ASN A 89 -15.86 17.07 2.03
CA ASN A 89 -16.24 16.21 0.90
C ASN A 89 -15.85 14.73 1.09
N ILE A 90 -15.67 14.24 2.35
CA ILE A 90 -15.49 12.81 2.62
C ILE A 90 -16.85 12.18 2.92
N ILE A 91 -17.16 11.12 2.18
CA ILE A 91 -18.34 10.26 2.38
C ILE A 91 -17.87 8.90 2.85
N ILE A 92 -18.37 8.44 3.99
CA ILE A 92 -18.09 7.09 4.50
C ILE A 92 -19.26 6.18 4.13
N LEU A 93 -18.98 5.11 3.40
CA LEU A 93 -19.93 4.07 3.03
C LEU A 93 -19.51 2.72 3.64
N LYS A 94 -20.40 2.10 4.37
CA LYS A 94 -20.14 0.78 4.97
C LYS A 94 -20.20 -0.31 3.90
N HIS A 95 -19.11 -1.05 3.73
CA HIS A 95 -19.06 -2.23 2.89
C HIS A 95 -17.96 -3.19 3.34
N ASP A 96 -18.27 -4.50 3.35
CA ASP A 96 -17.35 -5.57 3.73
C ASP A 96 -17.12 -6.52 2.55
N PHE A 97 -15.95 -6.38 1.92
CA PHE A 97 -15.54 -7.19 0.76
C PHE A 97 -15.35 -8.68 1.07
N SER A 98 -15.37 -9.10 2.35
CA SER A 98 -15.39 -10.51 2.73
C SER A 98 -16.78 -11.15 2.65
N LYS A 99 -17.82 -10.36 2.40
CA LYS A 99 -19.20 -10.79 2.27
C LYS A 99 -19.66 -10.72 0.81
N THR A 100 -20.68 -11.47 0.47
CA THR A 100 -21.27 -11.52 -0.88
C THR A 100 -22.32 -10.43 -1.13
N GLU A 101 -22.19 -9.28 -0.47
CA GLU A 101 -23.08 -8.13 -0.63
C GLU A 101 -22.67 -7.28 -1.84
N GLU A 102 -23.63 -6.63 -2.49
CA GLU A 102 -23.31 -5.66 -3.54
C GLU A 102 -22.79 -4.36 -2.94
N MET A 103 -21.86 -3.69 -3.65
CA MET A 103 -21.38 -2.37 -3.25
C MET A 103 -22.51 -1.33 -3.30
N PRO A 104 -22.55 -0.38 -2.33
CA PRO A 104 -23.50 0.74 -2.32
C PRO A 104 -23.44 1.55 -3.63
N GLN A 105 -24.62 1.94 -4.16
CA GLN A 105 -24.76 2.59 -5.47
C GLN A 105 -25.18 4.07 -5.37
N GLU A 106 -25.29 4.61 -4.15
CA GLU A 106 -25.88 5.93 -3.89
C GLU A 106 -25.07 7.09 -4.45
N VAL A 107 -23.76 6.85 -4.67
CA VAL A 107 -22.85 7.89 -5.18
C VAL A 107 -22.18 7.39 -6.45
N HIS A 108 -22.15 8.21 -7.49
CA HIS A 108 -21.39 7.93 -8.70
C HIS A 108 -19.89 8.09 -8.44
N ILE A 109 -19.09 7.13 -8.89
CA ILE A 109 -17.64 7.08 -8.70
C ILE A 109 -16.92 7.23 -10.05
N ASP A 110 -16.20 8.35 -10.24
CA ASP A 110 -15.40 8.57 -11.45
C ASP A 110 -14.13 7.69 -11.44
N TYR A 111 -13.42 7.67 -10.32
CA TYR A 111 -12.17 6.93 -10.14
C TYR A 111 -12.23 6.03 -8.91
N LEU A 112 -11.59 4.87 -8.98
CA LEU A 112 -11.65 3.89 -7.87
C LEU A 112 -10.27 3.28 -7.60
N VAL A 113 -9.86 3.27 -6.34
CA VAL A 113 -8.62 2.60 -5.90
C VAL A 113 -8.95 1.52 -4.87
N HIS A 114 -8.55 0.29 -5.18
CA HIS A 114 -8.88 -0.89 -4.39
C HIS A 114 -7.72 -1.34 -3.52
N PHE A 115 -7.68 -0.88 -2.26
CA PHE A 115 -6.70 -1.33 -1.25
C PHE A 115 -7.22 -2.44 -0.33
N ALA A 116 -8.53 -2.73 -0.36
CA ALA A 116 -9.12 -3.70 0.58
C ALA A 116 -8.56 -5.10 0.34
N SER A 117 -7.69 -5.53 1.24
CA SER A 117 -7.03 -6.83 1.23
C SER A 117 -6.47 -7.12 2.63
N PRO A 118 -6.43 -8.36 3.10
CA PRO A 118 -5.60 -8.73 4.25
C PRO A 118 -4.13 -8.48 3.92
N THR A 119 -3.34 -7.94 4.87
CA THR A 119 -1.92 -7.62 4.63
C THR A 119 -0.97 -8.24 5.66
N ALA A 120 -1.49 -8.84 6.72
CA ALA A 120 -0.69 -9.47 7.77
C ALA A 120 -0.34 -10.91 7.38
N SER A 121 0.97 -11.25 7.29
CA SER A 121 1.42 -12.59 6.91
C SER A 121 0.86 -13.70 7.82
N GLN A 122 0.68 -13.42 9.11
CA GLN A 122 0.07 -14.36 10.05
C GLN A 122 -1.39 -14.66 9.68
N TYR A 123 -2.12 -13.69 9.15
CA TYR A 123 -3.50 -13.86 8.71
C TYR A 123 -3.60 -14.81 7.51
N PHE A 124 -2.62 -14.77 6.58
CA PHE A 124 -2.58 -15.66 5.41
C PHE A 124 -2.49 -17.13 5.80
N VAL A 125 -1.81 -17.43 6.90
CA VAL A 125 -1.64 -18.79 7.43
C VAL A 125 -2.82 -19.23 8.29
N SER A 126 -3.31 -18.33 9.17
CA SER A 126 -4.39 -18.64 10.12
C SER A 126 -5.79 -18.57 9.51
N LYS A 127 -5.97 -17.79 8.43
CA LYS A 127 -7.24 -17.53 7.74
C LYS A 127 -7.07 -17.58 6.21
N PRO A 128 -6.56 -18.69 5.65
CA PRO A 128 -6.23 -18.76 4.21
C PRO A 128 -7.46 -18.65 3.31
N VAL A 129 -8.61 -19.24 3.71
CA VAL A 129 -9.86 -19.17 2.93
C VAL A 129 -10.36 -17.72 2.88
N GLU A 130 -10.47 -17.07 4.03
CA GLU A 130 -10.92 -15.67 4.11
C GLU A 130 -9.96 -14.71 3.37
N THR A 131 -8.66 -15.04 3.33
CA THR A 131 -7.67 -14.30 2.54
C THR A 131 -8.00 -14.40 1.06
N MET A 132 -8.19 -15.62 0.55
CA MET A 132 -8.48 -15.86 -0.87
C MET A 132 -9.80 -15.21 -1.29
N MET A 133 -10.87 -15.42 -0.50
CA MET A 133 -12.19 -14.91 -0.82
C MET A 133 -12.24 -13.38 -0.76
N THR A 134 -11.61 -12.76 0.23
CA THR A 134 -11.55 -11.28 0.30
C THR A 134 -10.84 -10.68 -0.92
N ASP A 135 -9.72 -11.24 -1.35
CA ASP A 135 -8.98 -10.71 -2.50
C ASP A 135 -9.70 -11.01 -3.83
N PHE A 136 -10.16 -12.23 -4.04
CA PHE A 136 -10.78 -12.61 -5.32
C PHE A 136 -12.23 -12.11 -5.44
N ASP A 137 -13.10 -12.47 -4.49
CA ASP A 137 -14.50 -12.04 -4.52
C ASP A 137 -14.65 -10.53 -4.32
N GLY A 138 -13.80 -9.93 -3.47
CA GLY A 138 -13.76 -8.49 -3.28
C GLY A 138 -13.41 -7.76 -4.58
N THR A 139 -12.41 -8.24 -5.31
CA THR A 139 -12.08 -7.69 -6.64
C THR A 139 -13.23 -7.91 -7.64
N ALA A 140 -13.87 -9.08 -7.63
CA ALA A 140 -15.03 -9.35 -8.49
C ALA A 140 -16.24 -8.43 -8.19
N GLN A 141 -16.50 -8.14 -6.92
CA GLN A 141 -17.55 -7.19 -6.50
C GLN A 141 -17.24 -5.78 -7.03
N LEU A 142 -16.00 -5.34 -6.86
CA LEU A 142 -15.51 -4.04 -7.34
C LEU A 142 -15.65 -3.90 -8.87
N LEU A 143 -15.25 -4.92 -9.63
CA LEU A 143 -15.33 -4.91 -11.10
C LEU A 143 -16.78 -4.89 -11.59
N ARG A 144 -17.69 -5.65 -10.95
CA ARG A 144 -19.14 -5.58 -11.23
C ARG A 144 -19.73 -4.21 -10.92
N PHE A 145 -19.33 -3.60 -9.79
CA PHE A 145 -19.73 -2.25 -9.44
C PHE A 145 -19.26 -1.24 -10.48
N ALA A 146 -17.99 -1.28 -10.85
CA ALA A 146 -17.39 -0.37 -11.81
C ALA A 146 -18.02 -0.47 -13.22
N LEU A 147 -18.31 -1.70 -13.66
CA LEU A 147 -19.02 -1.93 -14.92
C LEU A 147 -20.41 -1.29 -14.92
N ARG A 148 -21.18 -1.46 -13.82
CA ARG A 148 -22.53 -0.86 -13.70
C ARG A 148 -22.50 0.68 -13.63
N GLN A 149 -21.49 1.25 -12.98
CA GLN A 149 -21.32 2.69 -12.82
C GLN A 149 -20.64 3.37 -14.00
N ASN A 150 -20.09 2.60 -14.93
CA ASN A 150 -19.21 3.11 -15.99
C ASN A 150 -18.06 3.96 -15.43
N THR A 151 -17.40 3.44 -14.38
CA THR A 151 -16.26 4.09 -13.70
C THR A 151 -15.13 4.36 -14.69
N ALA A 152 -14.68 5.60 -14.77
CA ALA A 152 -13.73 6.05 -15.80
C ALA A 152 -12.33 5.44 -15.66
N SER A 153 -11.89 5.11 -14.44
CA SER A 153 -10.63 4.40 -14.23
C SER A 153 -10.54 3.75 -12.84
N ILE A 154 -9.88 2.60 -12.79
CA ILE A 154 -9.71 1.80 -11.58
C ILE A 154 -8.26 1.36 -11.45
N VAL A 155 -7.74 1.38 -10.22
CA VAL A 155 -6.50 0.67 -9.87
C VAL A 155 -6.80 -0.40 -8.83
N ASN A 156 -6.55 -1.66 -9.20
CA ASN A 156 -6.48 -2.77 -8.26
C ASN A 156 -5.07 -2.83 -7.66
N VAL A 157 -4.96 -2.72 -6.34
CA VAL A 157 -3.66 -2.78 -5.65
C VAL A 157 -3.29 -4.22 -5.37
N SER A 158 -2.26 -4.67 -6.06
CA SER A 158 -1.64 -5.98 -5.96
C SER A 158 -0.32 -5.92 -5.18
N SER A 159 0.50 -6.96 -5.25
CA SER A 159 1.70 -7.11 -4.45
C SER A 159 2.82 -7.76 -5.25
N LEU A 160 4.06 -7.46 -4.90
CA LEU A 160 5.25 -8.19 -5.39
C LEU A 160 5.18 -9.70 -5.11
N GLU A 161 4.32 -10.16 -4.20
CA GLU A 161 4.17 -11.60 -3.90
C GLU A 161 3.54 -12.40 -5.06
N VAL A 162 2.92 -11.75 -6.04
CA VAL A 162 2.45 -12.41 -7.27
C VAL A 162 3.59 -13.07 -8.05
N TYR A 163 4.82 -12.60 -7.90
CA TYR A 163 5.98 -13.21 -8.54
C TYR A 163 6.28 -14.62 -8.02
N GLY A 164 5.87 -14.95 -6.79
CA GLY A 164 6.19 -16.25 -6.18
C GLY A 164 7.68 -16.38 -5.86
N SER A 165 8.21 -17.60 -6.01
CA SER A 165 9.60 -17.92 -5.69
C SER A 165 10.52 -17.64 -6.88
N ILE A 166 11.29 -16.59 -6.78
CA ILE A 166 12.38 -16.21 -7.70
C ILE A 166 13.68 -16.20 -6.88
N TYR A 167 14.71 -16.84 -7.40
CA TYR A 167 16.02 -16.98 -6.74
C TYR A 167 17.14 -16.28 -7.50
N ASP A 168 16.96 -16.06 -8.81
CA ASP A 168 17.91 -15.35 -9.65
C ASP A 168 17.55 -13.85 -9.69
N ASP A 169 18.49 -13.01 -9.27
CA ASP A 169 18.38 -11.56 -9.28
C ASP A 169 19.42 -10.89 -10.20
N SER A 170 19.97 -11.67 -11.14
CA SER A 170 20.92 -11.17 -12.15
C SER A 170 20.34 -10.06 -13.02
N HIS A 171 19.02 -10.05 -13.20
CA HIS A 171 18.28 -8.97 -13.88
C HIS A 171 17.05 -8.54 -13.08
N PRO A 172 16.57 -7.29 -13.25
CA PRO A 172 15.33 -6.85 -12.63
C PRO A 172 14.11 -7.52 -13.26
N LEU A 173 13.13 -7.94 -12.44
CA LEU A 173 11.89 -8.60 -12.85
C LEU A 173 10.93 -7.62 -13.49
N SER A 174 10.56 -7.87 -14.75
CA SER A 174 9.47 -7.18 -15.43
C SER A 174 8.10 -7.76 -15.02
N GLU A 175 7.02 -7.09 -15.44
CA GLU A 175 5.66 -7.53 -15.16
C GLU A 175 5.27 -8.83 -15.87
N GLU A 176 6.01 -9.23 -16.89
CA GLU A 176 5.78 -10.47 -17.67
C GLU A 176 6.31 -11.73 -17.01
N GLU A 177 7.18 -11.59 -16.00
CA GLU A 177 7.85 -12.72 -15.37
C GLU A 177 7.00 -13.34 -14.26
N GLN A 178 7.18 -14.64 -14.05
CA GLN A 178 6.48 -15.39 -13.02
C GLN A 178 7.34 -16.51 -12.47
N GLY A 179 7.38 -16.63 -11.14
CA GLY A 179 8.00 -17.74 -10.42
C GLY A 179 6.98 -18.75 -9.90
N TYR A 180 7.49 -19.78 -9.26
CA TYR A 180 6.70 -20.86 -8.71
C TYR A 180 5.95 -20.44 -7.42
N ILE A 181 4.71 -20.92 -7.28
CA ILE A 181 3.96 -20.87 -6.02
C ILE A 181 3.55 -22.30 -5.65
N HIS A 182 3.88 -22.73 -4.43
CA HIS A 182 3.52 -24.06 -3.92
C HIS A 182 2.06 -24.06 -3.44
N LEU A 183 1.15 -24.59 -4.25
CA LEU A 183 -0.29 -24.47 -4.00
C LEU A 183 -0.78 -25.18 -2.72
N SER A 184 -0.06 -26.17 -2.21
CA SER A 184 -0.40 -26.90 -0.98
C SER A 184 0.14 -26.23 0.30
N ASP A 185 0.82 -25.10 0.19
CA ASP A 185 1.21 -24.27 1.33
C ASP A 185 0.11 -23.27 1.65
N THR A 186 -0.39 -23.26 2.88
CA THR A 186 -1.44 -22.34 3.32
C THR A 186 -1.06 -20.86 3.14
N ARG A 187 0.24 -20.53 3.26
CA ARG A 187 0.74 -19.18 3.03
C ARG A 187 0.58 -18.74 1.57
N SER A 188 0.47 -19.68 0.63
CA SER A 188 0.25 -19.38 -0.78
C SER A 188 -1.14 -18.82 -1.10
N SER A 189 -2.06 -18.85 -0.12
CA SER A 189 -3.41 -18.27 -0.25
C SER A 189 -3.37 -16.83 -0.76
N TYR A 190 -2.49 -15.99 -0.20
CA TYR A 190 -2.37 -14.59 -0.58
C TYR A 190 -1.80 -14.37 -1.99
N PRO A 191 -0.59 -14.88 -2.35
CA PRO A 191 -0.05 -14.67 -3.70
C PRO A 191 -0.91 -15.30 -4.80
N VAL A 192 -1.56 -16.44 -4.54
CA VAL A 192 -2.49 -17.07 -5.51
C VAL A 192 -3.74 -16.22 -5.70
N ALA A 193 -4.33 -15.73 -4.62
CA ALA A 193 -5.50 -14.84 -4.69
C ALA A 193 -5.18 -13.55 -5.45
N LYS A 194 -4.03 -12.93 -5.22
CA LYS A 194 -3.58 -11.74 -5.95
C LYS A 194 -3.36 -12.03 -7.43
N ARG A 195 -2.75 -13.17 -7.81
CA ARG A 195 -2.66 -13.59 -9.23
C ARG A 195 -4.03 -13.77 -9.88
N ALA A 196 -4.95 -14.43 -9.18
CA ALA A 196 -6.31 -14.64 -9.68
C ALA A 196 -7.07 -13.32 -9.85
N ALA A 197 -6.93 -12.38 -8.90
CA ALA A 197 -7.52 -11.04 -8.97
C ALA A 197 -6.95 -10.23 -10.14
N GLU A 198 -5.63 -10.27 -10.39
CA GLU A 198 -5.02 -9.62 -11.57
C GLU A 198 -5.54 -10.21 -12.88
N CYS A 199 -5.61 -11.55 -12.97
CA CYS A 199 -6.17 -12.21 -14.14
C CYS A 199 -7.63 -11.81 -14.38
N LEU A 200 -8.43 -11.68 -13.32
CA LEU A 200 -9.81 -11.23 -13.39
C LEU A 200 -9.90 -9.76 -13.86
N CYS A 201 -9.04 -8.88 -13.38
CA CYS A 201 -8.96 -7.49 -13.85
C CYS A 201 -8.66 -7.43 -15.36
N HIS A 202 -7.66 -8.18 -15.82
CA HIS A 202 -7.33 -8.28 -17.24
C HIS A 202 -8.51 -8.80 -18.06
N ALA A 203 -9.20 -9.86 -17.60
CA ALA A 203 -10.37 -10.42 -18.26
C ALA A 203 -11.51 -9.41 -18.38
N TYR A 204 -11.84 -8.69 -17.31
CA TYR A 204 -12.87 -7.64 -17.34
C TYR A 204 -12.52 -6.48 -18.28
N ALA A 205 -11.26 -6.09 -18.34
CA ALA A 205 -10.81 -5.06 -19.29
C ALA A 205 -11.01 -5.53 -20.75
N ARG A 206 -10.68 -6.79 -21.07
CA ARG A 206 -10.76 -7.34 -22.43
C ARG A 206 -12.18 -7.71 -22.86
N GLU A 207 -12.98 -8.29 -21.96
CA GLU A 207 -14.32 -8.80 -22.28
C GLU A 207 -15.40 -7.72 -22.19
N TYR A 208 -15.32 -6.87 -21.16
CA TYR A 208 -16.37 -5.88 -20.86
C TYR A 208 -15.92 -4.43 -21.05
N GLY A 209 -14.65 -4.18 -21.40
CA GLY A 209 -14.12 -2.83 -21.55
C GLY A 209 -14.03 -2.03 -20.25
N VAL A 210 -13.91 -2.72 -19.10
CA VAL A 210 -13.72 -2.06 -17.82
C VAL A 210 -12.33 -1.43 -17.76
N HIS A 211 -12.26 -0.14 -17.44
CA HIS A 211 -11.00 0.63 -17.37
C HIS A 211 -10.20 0.33 -16.11
N VAL A 212 -9.68 -0.89 -15.95
CA VAL A 212 -8.94 -1.34 -14.76
C VAL A 212 -7.46 -1.58 -15.07
N LYS A 213 -6.60 -1.15 -14.14
CA LYS A 213 -5.16 -1.34 -14.12
C LYS A 213 -4.77 -2.02 -12.80
N THR A 214 -3.60 -2.61 -12.75
CA THR A 214 -3.06 -3.25 -11.53
C THR A 214 -1.75 -2.59 -11.11
N ALA A 215 -1.62 -2.25 -9.82
CA ALA A 215 -0.38 -1.78 -9.22
C ALA A 215 0.23 -2.88 -8.34
N ARG A 216 1.36 -3.48 -8.74
CA ARG A 216 2.13 -4.47 -7.97
C ARG A 216 3.07 -3.75 -7.02
N LEU A 217 2.65 -3.54 -5.78
CA LEU A 217 3.47 -2.82 -4.82
C LEU A 217 4.61 -3.67 -4.26
N ALA A 218 5.80 -3.09 -4.16
CA ALA A 218 6.87 -3.58 -3.30
C ALA A 218 6.48 -3.47 -1.82
N GLN A 219 7.37 -3.89 -0.92
CA GLN A 219 7.19 -3.64 0.52
C GLN A 219 7.14 -2.13 0.75
N THR A 220 5.97 -1.64 1.15
CA THR A 220 5.71 -0.20 1.28
C THR A 220 5.58 0.19 2.74
N PHE A 221 6.29 1.23 3.15
CA PHE A 221 6.25 1.79 4.50
C PHE A 221 6.60 3.28 4.51
N GLY A 222 6.25 3.94 5.61
CA GLY A 222 6.54 5.37 5.80
C GLY A 222 6.00 5.88 7.14
N ALA A 223 5.77 7.17 7.24
CA ALA A 223 5.04 7.77 8.36
C ALA A 223 3.63 7.17 8.46
N GLY A 224 3.06 7.13 9.66
CA GLY A 224 1.74 6.52 9.91
C GLY A 224 1.73 5.00 10.07
N VAL A 225 2.88 4.32 9.97
CA VAL A 225 3.00 2.91 10.36
C VAL A 225 2.66 2.76 11.85
N MET A 226 1.76 1.84 12.17
CA MET A 226 1.30 1.61 13.53
C MET A 226 2.42 1.10 14.43
N ALA A 227 2.38 1.47 15.72
CA ALA A 227 3.40 1.07 16.69
C ALA A 227 3.49 -0.45 16.91
N ASP A 228 2.39 -1.17 16.68
CA ASP A 228 2.29 -2.63 16.80
C ASP A 228 2.49 -3.37 15.46
N ASP A 229 2.86 -2.68 14.39
CA ASP A 229 3.14 -3.31 13.10
C ASP A 229 4.30 -4.31 13.22
N ASN A 230 4.05 -5.57 12.84
CA ASN A 230 4.99 -6.68 12.99
C ASN A 230 5.88 -6.92 11.77
N ARG A 231 5.76 -6.10 10.72
CA ARG A 231 6.62 -6.22 9.54
C ARG A 231 8.06 -5.83 9.86
N VAL A 232 8.99 -6.44 9.14
CA VAL A 232 10.44 -6.36 9.42
C VAL A 232 10.96 -4.92 9.54
N PHE A 233 10.53 -4.00 8.68
CA PHE A 233 10.97 -2.60 8.73
C PHE A 233 10.51 -1.89 10.01
N ALA A 234 9.29 -2.18 10.49
CA ALA A 234 8.76 -1.59 11.71
C ALA A 234 9.45 -2.16 12.96
N GLN A 235 9.75 -3.47 12.96
CA GLN A 235 10.53 -4.09 14.04
C GLN A 235 11.93 -3.48 14.11
N PHE A 236 12.63 -3.35 12.98
CA PHE A 236 13.97 -2.76 12.95
C PHE A 236 13.98 -1.30 13.42
N ALA A 237 12.99 -0.51 12.99
CA ALA A 237 12.85 0.86 13.45
C ALA A 237 12.65 0.93 14.97
N ARG A 238 11.85 0.03 15.57
CA ARG A 238 11.67 -0.05 17.02
C ARG A 238 12.96 -0.45 17.74
N ASN A 239 13.72 -1.43 17.23
CA ASN A 239 15.02 -1.79 17.81
C ASN A 239 16.00 -0.60 17.81
N ILE A 240 16.07 0.15 16.70
CA ILE A 240 16.88 1.40 16.63
C ILE A 240 16.44 2.41 17.69
N ILE A 241 15.13 2.60 17.88
CA ILE A 241 14.57 3.54 18.87
C ILE A 241 14.90 3.09 20.30
N ALA A 242 14.78 1.79 20.58
CA ALA A 242 15.03 1.20 21.89
C ALA A 242 16.53 1.06 22.22
N GLY A 243 17.43 1.16 21.24
CA GLY A 243 18.85 0.86 21.42
C GLY A 243 19.12 -0.63 21.64
N GLU A 244 18.31 -1.50 21.04
CA GLU A 244 18.40 -2.95 21.16
C GLU A 244 18.95 -3.57 19.88
N ASP A 245 19.71 -4.66 20.00
CA ASP A 245 20.20 -5.43 18.86
C ASP A 245 19.06 -5.91 17.98
N ILE A 246 19.29 -5.93 16.65
CA ILE A 246 18.32 -6.42 15.67
C ILE A 246 18.43 -7.93 15.55
N VAL A 247 17.50 -8.67 16.18
CA VAL A 247 17.50 -10.14 16.15
C VAL A 247 16.79 -10.66 14.90
N LEU A 248 17.51 -11.41 14.09
CA LEU A 248 17.01 -12.10 12.90
C LEU A 248 16.79 -13.59 13.19
N HIS A 249 15.58 -14.09 12.90
CA HIS A 249 15.25 -15.50 13.09
C HIS A 249 15.45 -16.36 11.82
N THR A 250 16.01 -15.76 10.77
CA THR A 250 16.44 -16.41 9.52
C THR A 250 17.85 -15.95 9.17
N THR A 251 18.46 -16.50 8.12
CA THR A 251 19.76 -16.03 7.60
C THR A 251 19.70 -14.58 7.07
N GLY A 252 18.52 -14.05 6.83
CA GLY A 252 18.31 -12.71 6.32
C GLY A 252 18.68 -12.52 4.85
N GLU A 253 18.81 -13.60 4.08
CA GLU A 253 19.17 -13.52 2.64
C GLU A 253 18.01 -13.13 1.72
N LEU A 254 16.77 -13.22 2.21
CA LEU A 254 15.61 -12.72 1.47
C LEU A 254 15.85 -11.27 1.05
N SER A 255 15.73 -10.99 -0.26
CA SER A 255 16.03 -9.68 -0.85
C SER A 255 14.83 -9.12 -1.60
N ARG A 256 14.52 -7.84 -1.39
CA ARG A 256 13.36 -7.15 -1.99
C ARG A 256 13.64 -5.68 -2.23
N CYS A 257 12.89 -5.07 -3.12
CA CYS A 257 12.75 -3.63 -3.22
C CYS A 257 11.72 -3.11 -2.20
N TYR A 258 11.85 -1.83 -1.87
CA TYR A 258 10.93 -1.11 -0.99
C TYR A 258 10.40 0.15 -1.69
N CYS A 259 9.33 0.73 -1.16
CA CYS A 259 8.78 1.99 -1.63
C CYS A 259 8.31 2.82 -0.45
N TYR A 260 8.52 4.13 -0.48
CA TYR A 260 7.94 5.02 0.53
C TYR A 260 6.44 5.18 0.30
N THR A 261 5.67 5.34 1.38
CA THR A 261 4.20 5.40 1.30
C THR A 261 3.72 6.47 0.31
N ILE A 262 4.30 7.67 0.37
CA ILE A 262 3.93 8.78 -0.55
C ILE A 262 4.31 8.48 -2.00
N ASP A 263 5.49 7.91 -2.24
CA ASP A 263 5.89 7.50 -3.60
C ASP A 263 4.92 6.46 -4.19
N ALA A 264 4.47 5.51 -3.35
CA ALA A 264 3.48 4.51 -3.78
C ALA A 264 2.11 5.14 -4.10
N ILE A 265 1.64 6.11 -3.27
CA ILE A 265 0.40 6.85 -3.55
C ILE A 265 0.50 7.62 -4.87
N GLU A 266 1.62 8.31 -5.08
CA GLU A 266 1.86 9.04 -6.33
C GLU A 266 1.86 8.10 -7.55
N ALA A 267 2.56 6.95 -7.46
CA ALA A 267 2.57 5.93 -8.53
C ALA A 267 1.17 5.41 -8.85
N ILE A 268 0.36 5.10 -7.83
CA ILE A 268 -1.01 4.63 -8.01
C ILE A 268 -1.86 5.67 -8.74
N LEU A 269 -1.70 6.95 -8.42
CA LEU A 269 -2.42 8.03 -9.12
C LEU A 269 -1.92 8.22 -10.57
N PHE A 270 -0.61 8.05 -10.84
CA PHE A 270 -0.12 8.02 -12.21
C PHE A 270 -0.70 6.85 -13.01
N ILE A 271 -0.76 5.65 -12.42
CA ILE A 271 -1.37 4.46 -13.03
C ILE A 271 -2.87 4.69 -13.26
N LEU A 272 -3.58 5.27 -12.30
CA LEU A 272 -5.01 5.58 -12.38
C LEU A 272 -5.31 6.50 -13.58
N LEU A 273 -4.49 7.53 -13.77
CA LEU A 273 -4.74 8.61 -14.74
C LEU A 273 -4.13 8.37 -16.11
N LYS A 274 -3.06 7.55 -16.22
CA LYS A 274 -2.29 7.36 -17.45
C LYS A 274 -2.06 5.90 -17.82
N GLY A 275 -2.34 4.96 -16.94
CA GLY A 275 -2.09 3.54 -17.19
C GLY A 275 -2.99 2.97 -18.29
N GLU A 276 -2.53 1.95 -18.99
CA GLU A 276 -3.28 1.21 -19.99
C GLU A 276 -4.19 0.16 -19.35
N ASP A 277 -5.40 0.01 -19.88
CA ASP A 277 -6.40 -0.90 -19.35
C ASP A 277 -5.98 -2.37 -19.49
N GLY A 278 -6.19 -3.13 -18.42
CA GLY A 278 -5.80 -4.54 -18.35
C GLY A 278 -4.32 -4.76 -18.00
N GLU A 279 -3.51 -3.70 -17.89
CA GLU A 279 -2.07 -3.80 -17.65
C GLU A 279 -1.70 -3.75 -16.16
N ALA A 280 -0.60 -4.45 -15.83
CA ALA A 280 0.03 -4.39 -14.51
C ALA A 280 1.28 -3.51 -14.54
N TYR A 281 1.59 -2.89 -13.39
CA TYR A 281 2.72 -1.99 -13.18
C TYR A 281 3.42 -2.29 -11.87
N ASN A 282 4.73 -2.54 -11.90
CA ASN A 282 5.55 -2.61 -10.70
C ASN A 282 5.71 -1.24 -10.08
N VAL A 283 5.57 -1.16 -8.75
CA VAL A 283 5.76 0.05 -7.98
C VAL A 283 6.76 -0.18 -6.87
N ALA A 284 7.97 0.31 -7.05
CA ALA A 284 9.08 0.20 -6.12
C ALA A 284 10.07 1.34 -6.33
N ASN A 285 10.91 1.60 -5.33
CA ASN A 285 12.17 2.28 -5.56
C ASN A 285 13.26 1.22 -5.81
N GLU A 286 13.69 1.06 -7.06
CA GLU A 286 14.67 0.05 -7.47
C GLU A 286 16.00 0.18 -6.73
N SER A 287 16.40 1.40 -6.33
CA SER A 287 17.64 1.67 -5.59
C SER A 287 17.62 1.11 -4.17
N THR A 288 16.43 0.73 -3.66
CA THR A 288 16.25 0.15 -2.32
C THR A 288 16.40 -1.36 -2.29
N TYR A 289 16.74 -2.02 -3.42
CA TYR A 289 16.90 -3.46 -3.45
C TYR A 289 17.99 -3.90 -2.47
N ILE A 290 17.61 -4.67 -1.45
CA ILE A 290 18.50 -5.06 -0.35
C ILE A 290 18.04 -6.36 0.31
N SER A 291 18.98 -7.16 0.84
CA SER A 291 18.66 -8.29 1.71
C SER A 291 18.31 -7.83 3.13
N ILE A 292 17.52 -8.63 3.86
CA ILE A 292 17.11 -8.32 5.24
C ILE A 292 18.33 -8.12 6.15
N ILE A 293 19.36 -8.99 6.05
CA ILE A 293 20.58 -8.84 6.86
C ILE A 293 21.36 -7.57 6.53
N ASN A 294 21.45 -7.21 5.23
CA ASN A 294 22.14 -5.99 4.82
C ASN A 294 21.34 -4.73 5.21
N MET A 295 20.01 -4.78 5.19
CA MET A 295 19.16 -3.72 5.70
C MET A 295 19.37 -3.52 7.21
N ALA A 296 19.44 -4.58 8.00
CA ALA A 296 19.74 -4.49 9.44
C ALA A 296 21.11 -3.85 9.68
N LYS A 297 22.16 -4.29 8.97
CA LYS A 297 23.51 -3.69 9.05
C LYS A 297 23.50 -2.21 8.66
N PHE A 298 22.81 -1.88 7.57
CA PHE A 298 22.68 -0.49 7.10
C PHE A 298 22.04 0.40 8.16
N LEU A 299 20.98 -0.07 8.82
CA LEU A 299 20.25 0.68 9.85
C LEU A 299 21.09 0.88 11.11
N CYS A 300 21.75 -0.17 11.60
CA CYS A 300 22.67 -0.05 12.74
C CYS A 300 23.74 0.99 12.44
N ASN A 301 24.45 0.86 11.33
CA ASN A 301 25.53 1.78 10.96
C ASN A 301 25.06 3.23 10.75
N THR A 302 23.81 3.43 10.29
CA THR A 302 23.30 4.76 9.94
C THR A 302 22.68 5.49 11.14
N PHE A 303 21.94 4.76 11.98
CA PHE A 303 21.08 5.38 13.00
C PHE A 303 21.51 5.09 14.44
N ASN A 304 22.17 3.96 14.70
CA ASN A 304 22.66 3.61 16.03
C ASN A 304 23.81 2.58 15.93
N PRO A 305 25.07 3.03 15.84
CA PRO A 305 26.22 2.14 15.71
C PRO A 305 26.59 1.33 16.97
N ASP A 306 25.92 1.58 18.09
CA ASP A 306 26.14 0.83 19.34
C ASP A 306 25.40 -0.51 19.38
N ILE A 307 24.49 -0.76 18.41
CA ILE A 307 23.74 -2.00 18.25
C ILE A 307 24.14 -2.74 16.97
N GLN A 308 23.85 -4.04 16.93
CA GLN A 308 24.24 -4.90 15.81
C GLN A 308 23.13 -5.87 15.41
N PRO A 309 23.14 -6.39 14.17
CA PRO A 309 22.28 -7.51 13.78
C PRO A 309 22.82 -8.84 14.35
N VAL A 310 21.93 -9.61 15.00
CA VAL A 310 22.22 -10.91 15.63
C VAL A 310 21.34 -11.97 14.97
N ILE A 311 21.94 -13.07 14.47
CA ILE A 311 21.21 -14.18 13.89
C ILE A 311 20.92 -15.22 14.98
N GLN A 312 19.62 -15.47 15.23
CA GLN A 312 19.12 -16.51 16.14
C GLN A 312 18.05 -17.31 15.40
N LEU A 313 18.45 -18.35 14.68
CA LEU A 313 17.54 -19.13 13.85
C LEU A 313 16.39 -19.73 14.67
N LYS A 314 15.15 -19.57 14.18
CA LYS A 314 13.95 -20.20 14.74
C LYS A 314 13.12 -20.79 13.61
N GLU A 315 12.66 -22.04 13.78
CA GLU A 315 11.78 -22.72 12.85
C GLU A 315 10.30 -22.46 13.19
N GLY A 316 9.40 -22.72 12.23
CA GLY A 316 7.94 -22.73 12.46
C GLY A 316 7.28 -21.36 12.62
N MET A 317 7.97 -20.24 12.30
CA MET A 317 7.46 -18.88 12.49
C MET A 317 6.64 -18.36 11.30
N GLY A 318 6.41 -19.15 10.25
CA GLY A 318 5.62 -18.73 9.08
C GLY A 318 6.24 -17.62 8.23
N TYR A 319 7.58 -17.48 8.27
CA TYR A 319 8.29 -16.52 7.45
C TYR A 319 8.13 -16.79 5.96
N SER A 320 8.19 -15.73 5.15
CA SER A 320 8.22 -15.88 3.69
C SER A 320 9.38 -16.75 3.26
N PRO A 321 9.20 -17.62 2.22
CA PRO A 321 10.30 -18.36 1.63
C PRO A 321 11.44 -17.43 1.21
N MET A 322 12.68 -17.94 1.19
CA MET A 322 13.79 -17.19 0.63
C MET A 322 13.50 -16.87 -0.84
N THR A 323 13.51 -15.60 -1.20
CA THR A 323 13.28 -15.11 -2.56
C THR A 323 14.12 -13.86 -2.81
N ARG A 324 14.41 -13.57 -4.07
CA ARG A 324 15.15 -12.41 -4.53
C ARG A 324 14.32 -11.66 -5.55
N LEU A 325 13.52 -10.69 -5.09
CA LEU A 325 12.58 -9.95 -5.92
C LEU A 325 13.15 -8.54 -6.21
N ARG A 326 14.00 -8.46 -7.21
CA ARG A 326 14.52 -7.22 -7.76
C ARG A 326 13.58 -6.74 -8.86
N LEU A 327 12.72 -5.77 -8.58
CA LEU A 327 11.70 -5.32 -9.53
C LEU A 327 12.27 -4.33 -10.54
N SER A 328 11.78 -4.38 -11.78
CA SER A 328 11.92 -3.31 -12.77
C SER A 328 10.67 -2.43 -12.74
N CYS A 329 10.84 -1.13 -12.62
CA CYS A 329 9.77 -0.13 -12.64
C CYS A 329 9.73 0.65 -13.98
N SER A 330 10.38 0.14 -15.02
CA SER A 330 10.49 0.81 -16.32
C SER A 330 9.13 1.18 -16.91
N LYS A 331 8.11 0.33 -16.71
CA LYS A 331 6.76 0.54 -17.25
C LYS A 331 6.04 1.71 -16.56
N VAL A 332 6.09 1.81 -15.24
CA VAL A 332 5.50 2.94 -14.51
C VAL A 332 6.30 4.23 -14.71
N HIS A 333 7.62 4.14 -14.91
CA HIS A 333 8.47 5.30 -15.25
C HIS A 333 8.06 5.93 -16.59
N GLN A 334 7.60 5.14 -17.57
CA GLN A 334 7.10 5.66 -18.86
C GLN A 334 5.82 6.49 -18.70
N LEU A 335 5.05 6.30 -17.63
CA LEU A 335 3.91 7.16 -17.29
C LEU A 335 4.34 8.53 -16.75
N GLY A 336 5.63 8.70 -16.40
CA GLY A 336 6.24 9.92 -15.87
C GLY A 336 6.45 9.92 -14.36
N TRP A 337 6.18 8.82 -13.65
CA TRP A 337 6.47 8.69 -12.23
C TRP A 337 7.89 8.20 -11.97
N THR A 338 8.52 8.71 -10.89
CA THR A 338 9.79 8.22 -10.35
C THR A 338 9.80 8.34 -8.83
N PRO A 339 10.37 7.35 -8.09
CA PRO A 339 10.45 7.41 -6.63
C PRO A 339 11.44 8.49 -6.18
N ARG A 340 11.20 9.08 -5.01
CA ARG A 340 12.00 10.19 -4.46
C ARG A 340 12.75 9.84 -3.19
N TYR A 341 12.20 8.94 -2.38
CA TYR A 341 12.72 8.63 -1.05
C TYR A 341 13.68 7.45 -1.11
N ASP A 342 14.96 7.69 -0.77
CA ASP A 342 15.94 6.64 -0.56
C ASP A 342 15.72 5.89 0.76
N MET A 343 16.39 4.76 0.93
CA MET A 343 16.25 3.90 2.12
C MET A 343 16.54 4.67 3.43
N LYS A 344 17.53 5.56 3.44
CA LYS A 344 17.88 6.35 4.62
C LYS A 344 16.75 7.29 5.01
N THR A 345 16.24 8.04 4.07
CA THR A 345 15.13 8.99 4.28
C THR A 345 13.85 8.28 4.69
N MET A 346 13.53 7.15 4.05
CA MET A 346 12.37 6.31 4.41
C MET A 346 12.42 5.92 5.89
N PHE A 347 13.54 5.37 6.36
CA PHE A 347 13.69 4.96 7.75
C PHE A 347 13.80 6.14 8.72
N GLN A 348 14.44 7.23 8.35
CA GLN A 348 14.49 8.44 9.19
C GLN A 348 13.07 8.95 9.47
N ARG A 349 12.22 9.04 8.43
CA ARG A 349 10.84 9.49 8.58
C ARG A 349 9.99 8.49 9.38
N LEU A 350 10.13 7.18 9.15
CA LEU A 350 9.48 6.14 9.94
C LEU A 350 9.86 6.22 11.42
N ILE A 351 11.17 6.30 11.75
CA ILE A 351 11.67 6.38 13.13
C ILE A 351 11.14 7.64 13.82
N THR A 352 11.15 8.78 13.14
CA THR A 352 10.63 10.04 13.68
C THR A 352 9.13 9.95 13.95
N SER A 353 8.37 9.39 13.00
CA SER A 353 6.93 9.16 13.14
C SER A 353 6.58 8.24 14.32
N LEU A 354 7.30 7.12 14.48
CA LEU A 354 7.11 6.19 15.62
C LEU A 354 7.44 6.83 16.97
N LYS A 355 8.51 7.64 17.05
CA LYS A 355 8.86 8.40 18.28
C LYS A 355 7.77 9.41 18.66
N ALA A 356 7.23 10.13 17.67
CA ALA A 356 6.15 11.10 17.90
C ALA A 356 4.87 10.41 18.39
N ALA A 357 4.52 9.26 17.81
CA ALA A 357 3.37 8.46 18.26
C ALA A 357 3.52 7.97 19.70
N ALA A 358 4.71 7.51 20.09
CA ALA A 358 4.99 7.07 21.46
C ALA A 358 4.93 8.22 22.50
N ALA A 359 5.28 9.44 22.11
CA ALA A 359 5.23 10.62 23.00
C ALA A 359 3.81 11.17 23.21
N SER A 360 2.83 10.72 22.39
CA SER A 360 1.43 11.19 22.44
C SER A 360 0.53 10.29 23.31
N HIS A 361 1.07 9.21 23.83
CA HIS A 361 0.45 8.25 24.78
C HIS A 361 1.08 8.36 26.16
#